data_0c74f13883f935b8bd40428eb07f499e
#
_entry.id   0c74f13883f935b8bd40428eb07f499e
#
_cell.length_a   1.000
_cell.length_b   1.000
_cell.length_c   1.000
_cell.angle_alpha   90.00
_cell.angle_beta   90.00
_cell.angle_gamma   90.00
#
_symmetry.space_group_name_H-M   'P 1'
#
loop_
_entity.id
_entity.type
_entity.pdbx_description
1 polymer ?
#
loop_
_entity_poly.entity_id
_entity_poly.type
_entity_poly.pdbx_seq_one_letter_code
_entity_poly.pdbx_strand_id
1 'polypeptide(L)'
;ILIVLIVITSYATGLATGSIIKNNPIRMALGYDKLNTGSGLVGTCPTCVCPDENGDIAGLECEPCPAIQFGADAGKCSEYVSSSTPRELQTLFKPFWESWGYLHKHYVDQPLDDVLLMRGAIEGMLAATGDKHTSYMDPHEYEQANAEMEGSYTGIRAWVNTTGDYVEIVSPMKGSPAEEAGLKPKDIVIAVNGKDTTGTAGDIVLQSILGPAGEVVVLTIRRGDEIFDVSITRRVIEIPVVDYEMLEGDIAYIALYTFNDKAVEQVANALNELMPQNPKGLIFDLRDNGGGYLYAAIDISAMFIEDGVILYEEYGDGTRDTYRADGDAIAPDVPMVVLINGGSASASEIVAGALQDQGRAKLIGEVSYGKGSVQSWIDLSDNQGGVRITIARWLTPNGNQIAEIGLTPDIEVPLTEADYEAGIDTQLNAAIEYFK
;
A
#
# COMPACT_ATOMS: atom_id res chain seq x y z
N ILE A 1 22.80 0.65 -13.90
CA ILE A 1 21.89 1.81 -14.10
C ILE A 1 20.53 1.33 -13.62
N LEU A 2 20.21 1.62 -12.34
CA LEU A 2 18.90 1.30 -11.80
C LEU A 2 17.92 2.30 -12.42
N ILE A 3 17.19 1.86 -13.43
CA ILE A 3 16.08 2.65 -13.99
C ILE A 3 14.92 2.49 -13.03
N VAL A 4 14.78 3.45 -12.13
CA VAL A 4 13.70 3.47 -11.16
C VAL A 4 12.49 4.16 -11.78
N LEU A 5 11.42 3.40 -11.97
CA LEU A 5 10.08 3.99 -12.10
C LEU A 5 9.84 4.86 -10.86
N ILE A 6 9.67 6.18 -11.02
CA ILE A 6 9.51 7.13 -9.90
C ILE A 6 8.27 6.87 -9.04
N VAL A 7 7.67 5.76 -9.12
CA VAL A 7 6.50 5.45 -8.28
C VAL A 7 6.79 4.31 -7.32
N ILE A 8 7.83 3.50 -7.56
CA ILE A 8 7.81 2.17 -6.93
C ILE A 8 8.98 1.91 -5.99
N THR A 9 10.07 2.66 -5.98
CA THR A 9 11.26 2.23 -5.22
C THR A 9 11.60 2.99 -3.96
N SER A 10 11.00 4.12 -3.68
CA SER A 10 11.21 4.79 -2.38
C SER A 10 10.46 4.13 -1.24
N TYR A 11 9.54 3.21 -1.50
CA TYR A 11 8.75 2.50 -0.50
C TYR A 11 8.60 1.00 -0.78
N ALA A 12 9.63 0.34 -1.29
CA ALA A 12 9.67 -1.13 -1.32
C ALA A 12 9.64 -1.77 0.09
N THR A 13 9.51 -0.99 1.13
CA THR A 13 9.36 -1.46 2.50
C THR A 13 8.01 -1.05 3.08
N GLY A 14 6.93 -1.60 2.54
CA GLY A 14 5.69 -1.58 3.26
C GLY A 14 4.50 -0.93 2.58
N LEU A 15 4.17 -1.35 1.36
CA LEU A 15 2.81 -1.13 0.89
C LEU A 15 1.84 -1.88 1.79
N ALA A 16 0.97 -1.14 2.42
CA ALA A 16 -0.02 -1.66 3.32
C ALA A 16 -1.15 -2.32 2.55
N THR A 17 -1.56 -3.50 2.97
CA THR A 17 -2.90 -3.99 2.67
C THR A 17 -3.84 -3.34 3.69
N GLY A 18 -4.29 -2.13 3.41
CA GLY A 18 -5.22 -1.43 4.29
C GLY A 18 -6.65 -1.69 3.87
N SER A 19 -7.46 -2.21 4.75
CA SER A 19 -8.91 -2.18 4.57
C SER A 19 -9.43 -0.77 4.82
N ILE A 20 -9.33 0.11 3.83
CA ILE A 20 -10.15 1.33 3.84
C ILE A 20 -11.53 0.91 3.36
N ILE A 21 -12.38 0.54 4.31
CA ILE A 21 -13.68 0.00 4.00
C ILE A 21 -14.69 1.14 4.00
N LYS A 22 -14.85 1.81 2.87
CA LYS A 22 -16.07 2.59 2.59
C LYS A 22 -16.66 2.10 1.26
N ASN A 23 -17.84 1.47 1.33
CA ASN A 23 -18.72 1.10 0.21
C ASN A 23 -18.21 0.02 -0.76
N ASN A 24 -17.74 -1.13 -0.28
CA ASN A 24 -17.40 -2.26 -1.15
C ASN A 24 -18.56 -3.27 -1.16
N PRO A 25 -19.04 -3.75 -2.34
CA PRO A 25 -20.11 -4.76 -2.44
C PRO A 25 -19.78 -6.08 -1.73
N ILE A 26 -18.52 -6.46 -1.62
CA ILE A 26 -18.08 -7.65 -0.87
C ILE A 26 -18.42 -7.55 0.61
N ARG A 27 -18.46 -6.35 1.17
CA ARG A 27 -18.91 -6.12 2.55
C ARG A 27 -20.33 -6.64 2.80
N MET A 28 -21.22 -6.51 1.80
CA MET A 28 -22.58 -7.02 1.88
C MET A 28 -22.64 -8.56 1.83
N ALA A 29 -21.79 -9.17 1.01
CA ALA A 29 -21.74 -10.63 0.86
C ALA A 29 -21.13 -11.34 2.09
N LEU A 30 -20.17 -10.69 2.77
CA LEU A 30 -19.50 -11.24 3.96
C LEU A 30 -20.17 -10.87 5.30
N GLY A 31 -21.31 -10.15 5.27
CA GLY A 31 -22.04 -9.78 6.47
C GLY A 31 -21.48 -8.59 7.24
N TYR A 32 -20.46 -7.92 6.75
CA TYR A 32 -19.86 -6.74 7.39
C TYR A 32 -20.77 -5.50 7.39
N ASP A 33 -21.70 -5.39 6.42
CA ASP A 33 -22.64 -4.26 6.33
C ASP A 33 -23.89 -4.40 7.24
N LYS A 34 -24.08 -5.54 7.91
CA LYS A 34 -25.20 -5.66 8.87
C LYS A 34 -25.07 -4.79 10.12
N LEU A 35 -23.92 -4.15 10.29
CA LEU A 35 -23.65 -3.27 11.45
C LEU A 35 -23.88 -1.78 11.16
N ASN A 36 -24.22 -1.37 9.92
CA ASN A 36 -24.25 0.05 9.56
C ASN A 36 -25.49 0.53 8.78
N THR A 37 -26.59 -0.20 8.74
CA THR A 37 -27.86 0.38 8.28
C THR A 37 -28.59 0.92 9.51
N GLY A 38 -28.40 2.22 9.75
CA GLY A 38 -29.09 2.96 10.79
C GLY A 38 -30.59 2.91 10.62
N SER A 39 -31.23 2.18 11.48
CA SER A 39 -32.56 2.48 11.97
C SER A 39 -32.57 2.11 13.44
N GLY A 40 -32.38 3.13 14.28
CA GLY A 40 -32.89 3.27 15.61
C GLY A 40 -32.85 2.05 16.53
N LEU A 41 -31.67 1.62 16.94
CA LEU A 41 -31.51 1.00 18.26
C LEU A 41 -30.42 1.79 18.98
N VAL A 42 -30.87 2.72 19.81
CA VAL A 42 -30.05 3.29 20.88
C VAL A 42 -29.75 2.13 21.83
N GLY A 43 -28.60 1.46 21.58
CA GLY A 43 -28.06 0.48 22.51
C GLY A 43 -27.53 1.24 23.72
N THR A 44 -28.27 1.29 24.81
CA THR A 44 -27.71 1.70 26.09
C THR A 44 -26.68 0.68 26.50
N CYS A 45 -25.42 1.10 26.64
CA CYS A 45 -24.38 0.26 27.20
C CYS A 45 -24.76 -0.16 28.62
N PRO A 46 -24.91 -1.46 28.92
CA PRO A 46 -25.44 -1.90 30.23
C PRO A 46 -24.47 -1.69 31.40
N THR A 47 -23.24 -1.18 31.14
CA THR A 47 -22.17 -1.07 32.16
C THR A 47 -21.62 0.33 32.35
N CYS A 48 -22.15 1.35 31.68
CA CYS A 48 -21.76 2.73 31.95
C CYS A 48 -22.53 3.27 33.15
N VAL A 49 -22.02 3.09 34.34
CA VAL A 49 -22.48 3.73 35.56
C VAL A 49 -21.53 4.88 35.88
N CYS A 50 -22.01 6.11 35.68
CA CYS A 50 -21.27 7.29 36.11
C CYS A 50 -21.67 7.64 37.53
N PRO A 51 -20.79 7.56 38.53
CA PRO A 51 -21.07 8.12 39.84
C PRO A 51 -21.09 9.66 39.82
N ASP A 52 -21.94 10.27 40.64
CA ASP A 52 -21.92 11.71 40.84
C ASP A 52 -20.65 12.20 41.59
N GLU A 53 -20.54 13.48 41.79
CA GLU A 53 -19.39 14.10 42.49
C GLU A 53 -19.22 13.61 43.96
N ASN A 54 -20.20 12.90 44.51
CA ASN A 54 -20.18 12.29 45.84
C ASN A 54 -20.07 10.76 45.84
N GLY A 55 -20.05 10.12 44.64
CA GLY A 55 -19.93 8.68 44.51
C GLY A 55 -21.27 7.92 44.50
N ASP A 56 -22.39 8.61 44.40
CA ASP A 56 -23.74 8.01 44.39
C ASP A 56 -24.26 7.78 42.97
N ILE A 57 -24.87 6.63 42.72
CA ILE A 57 -25.38 6.17 41.42
C ILE A 57 -26.89 6.44 41.40
N ALA A 58 -27.30 7.58 40.90
CA ALA A 58 -28.73 7.85 40.68
C ALA A 58 -28.96 8.74 39.44
N GLY A 59 -29.41 8.12 38.34
CA GLY A 59 -30.34 8.75 37.43
C GLY A 59 -29.78 9.76 36.41
N LEU A 60 -28.52 9.66 35.96
CA LEU A 60 -27.99 10.45 34.86
C LEU A 60 -28.09 9.67 33.54
N GLU A 61 -28.78 10.26 32.55
CA GLU A 61 -28.76 9.79 31.17
C GLU A 61 -27.38 10.05 30.59
N CYS A 62 -26.66 8.99 30.22
CA CYS A 62 -25.41 9.09 29.49
C CYS A 62 -25.67 9.50 28.04
N GLU A 63 -24.92 10.49 27.52
CA GLU A 63 -24.91 10.77 26.09
C GLU A 63 -24.44 9.53 25.29
N PRO A 64 -24.98 9.29 24.08
CA PRO A 64 -24.62 8.13 23.27
C PRO A 64 -23.13 8.19 22.86
N CYS A 65 -22.40 7.12 23.13
CA CYS A 65 -21.03 6.97 22.66
C CYS A 65 -20.96 7.03 21.14
N PRO A 66 -20.05 7.78 20.53
CA PRO A 66 -19.82 7.73 19.10
C PRO A 66 -19.32 6.34 18.71
N ALA A 67 -19.97 5.72 17.72
CA ALA A 67 -19.61 4.40 17.22
C ALA A 67 -18.28 4.45 16.45
N ILE A 68 -17.20 4.03 17.08
CA ILE A 68 -15.95 3.72 16.38
C ILE A 68 -15.92 2.20 16.20
N GLN A 69 -15.94 1.77 14.92
CA GLN A 69 -15.89 0.36 14.57
C GLN A 69 -14.44 -0.12 14.51
N PHE A 70 -14.03 -0.90 15.48
CA PHE A 70 -12.90 -1.83 15.37
C PHE A 70 -13.45 -3.25 15.45
N GLY A 71 -12.86 -4.19 14.67
CA GLY A 71 -13.36 -5.54 14.49
C GLY A 71 -13.75 -6.26 15.79
N ALA A 72 -14.40 -7.38 15.68
CA ALA A 72 -14.93 -8.37 16.65
C ALA A 72 -15.23 -7.98 18.12
N ASP A 73 -14.72 -6.87 18.65
CA ASP A 73 -15.04 -6.33 19.99
C ASP A 73 -16.13 -5.22 19.96
N ALA A 74 -17.15 -5.37 19.10
CA ALA A 74 -18.32 -4.49 19.08
C ALA A 74 -19.15 -4.62 20.38
N GLY A 75 -18.59 -4.16 21.48
CA GLY A 75 -19.24 -4.21 22.79
C GLY A 75 -18.44 -3.53 23.89
N LYS A 76 -17.18 -3.23 23.66
CA LYS A 76 -16.40 -2.42 24.59
C LYS A 76 -16.37 -0.99 24.10
N CYS A 77 -17.00 -0.07 24.82
CA CYS A 77 -16.76 1.36 24.63
C CYS A 77 -15.25 1.59 24.73
N SER A 78 -14.63 2.09 23.65
CA SER A 78 -13.21 2.41 23.67
C SER A 78 -12.99 3.53 24.72
N GLU A 79 -12.35 3.19 25.83
CA GLU A 79 -11.98 4.13 26.89
C GLU A 79 -11.08 5.28 26.40
N TYR A 80 -10.62 5.20 25.14
CA TYR A 80 -9.68 6.15 24.54
C TYR A 80 -10.32 7.32 23.78
N VAL A 81 -11.66 7.39 23.71
CA VAL A 81 -12.39 8.46 23.00
C VAL A 81 -13.07 9.44 23.96
N SER A 82 -12.91 9.27 25.26
CA SER A 82 -13.40 10.28 26.21
C SER A 82 -12.45 11.47 26.29
N SER A 83 -12.98 12.68 26.44
CA SER A 83 -12.20 13.92 26.63
C SER A 83 -11.34 13.96 27.91
N SER A 84 -11.29 12.86 28.68
CA SER A 84 -10.46 12.67 29.85
C SER A 84 -9.54 11.47 29.68
N THR A 85 -8.23 11.69 29.68
CA THR A 85 -7.23 10.63 29.75
C THR A 85 -7.50 9.72 30.95
N PRO A 86 -7.59 8.39 30.79
CA PRO A 86 -7.77 7.45 31.89
C PRO A 86 -6.76 7.70 33.03
N ARG A 87 -7.18 7.59 34.29
CA ARG A 87 -6.31 7.92 35.43
C ARG A 87 -4.97 7.17 35.44
N GLU A 88 -4.99 5.94 34.98
CA GLU A 88 -3.80 5.10 34.84
C GLU A 88 -2.79 5.67 33.84
N LEU A 89 -3.30 6.13 32.68
CA LEU A 89 -2.48 6.80 31.67
C LEU A 89 -2.00 8.18 32.11
N GLN A 90 -2.75 8.91 32.92
CA GLN A 90 -2.30 10.20 33.45
C GLN A 90 -0.98 10.06 34.26
N THR A 91 -0.87 8.99 35.05
CA THR A 91 0.37 8.73 35.82
C THR A 91 1.49 8.28 34.90
N LEU A 92 1.20 7.43 33.92
CA LEU A 92 2.17 6.94 32.95
C LEU A 92 2.73 8.07 32.07
N PHE A 93 1.88 8.98 31.63
CA PHE A 93 2.26 10.11 30.75
C PHE A 93 2.78 11.36 31.52
N LYS A 94 2.88 11.31 32.86
CA LYS A 94 3.43 12.42 33.63
C LYS A 94 4.84 12.83 33.19
N PRO A 95 5.83 11.92 33.01
CA PRO A 95 7.16 12.29 32.51
C PRO A 95 7.14 12.88 31.09
N PHE A 96 6.22 12.45 30.25
CA PHE A 96 6.03 13.04 28.91
C PHE A 96 5.65 14.52 29.00
N TRP A 97 4.65 14.86 29.83
CA TRP A 97 4.21 16.24 29.99
C TRP A 97 5.24 17.10 30.72
N GLU A 98 6.01 16.53 31.64
CA GLU A 98 7.15 17.21 32.26
C GLU A 98 8.22 17.54 31.22
N SER A 99 8.57 16.59 30.36
CA SER A 99 9.54 16.79 29.26
C SER A 99 9.07 17.84 28.26
N TRP A 100 7.79 17.80 27.87
CA TRP A 100 7.16 18.82 27.04
C TRP A 100 7.31 20.22 27.65
N GLY A 101 6.99 20.37 28.94
CA GLY A 101 7.13 21.64 29.64
C GLY A 101 8.57 22.14 29.78
N TYR A 102 9.53 21.22 29.95
CA TYR A 102 10.97 21.59 30.01
C TYR A 102 11.49 22.04 28.64
N LEU A 103 11.08 21.39 27.55
CA LEU A 103 11.41 21.83 26.18
C LEU A 103 10.95 23.26 25.92
N HIS A 104 9.68 23.58 26.21
CA HIS A 104 9.13 24.92 26.03
C HIS A 104 9.78 25.98 26.92
N LYS A 105 10.28 25.56 28.07
CA LYS A 105 10.89 26.49 29.04
C LYS A 105 12.38 26.72 28.81
N HIS A 106 13.11 25.73 28.34
CA HIS A 106 14.56 25.71 28.39
C HIS A 106 15.26 25.45 27.04
N TYR A 107 14.58 25.01 26.03
CA TYR A 107 15.22 24.79 24.73
C TYR A 107 15.68 26.13 24.15
N VAL A 108 16.89 26.14 23.58
CA VAL A 108 17.57 27.38 23.15
C VAL A 108 16.91 28.05 21.96
N ASP A 109 16.43 27.23 21.00
CA ASP A 109 15.80 27.74 19.77
C ASP A 109 14.28 27.79 19.95
N GLN A 110 13.76 28.99 20.18
CA GLN A 110 12.33 29.26 20.38
C GLN A 110 11.80 30.18 19.27
N PRO A 111 10.50 30.09 18.89
CA PRO A 111 9.48 29.19 19.44
C PRO A 111 9.61 27.76 18.87
N LEU A 112 9.13 26.78 19.63
CA LEU A 112 9.01 25.39 19.18
C LEU A 112 7.74 25.22 18.32
N ASP A 113 7.79 24.30 17.38
CA ASP A 113 6.64 23.84 16.60
C ASP A 113 5.96 22.67 17.33
N ASP A 114 4.82 22.95 17.96
CA ASP A 114 4.05 21.98 18.73
C ASP A 114 3.50 20.84 17.86
N VAL A 115 3.18 21.12 16.60
CA VAL A 115 2.70 20.11 15.66
C VAL A 115 3.83 19.12 15.32
N LEU A 116 5.03 19.65 15.07
CA LEU A 116 6.20 18.81 14.80
C LEU A 116 6.56 17.95 16.03
N LEU A 117 6.51 18.52 17.23
CA LEU A 117 6.75 17.75 18.47
C LEU A 117 5.71 16.66 18.69
N MET A 118 4.44 16.95 18.44
CA MET A 118 3.35 15.98 18.54
C MET A 118 3.54 14.83 17.56
N ARG A 119 3.85 15.13 16.29
CA ARG A 119 4.12 14.13 15.25
C ARG A 119 5.29 13.23 15.63
N GLY A 120 6.41 13.80 16.05
CA GLY A 120 7.57 13.03 16.51
C GLY A 120 7.28 12.15 17.73
N ALA A 121 6.37 12.59 18.63
CA ALA A 121 5.92 11.76 19.74
C ALA A 121 5.10 10.56 19.29
N ILE A 122 4.21 10.73 18.30
CA ILE A 122 3.43 9.62 17.71
C ILE A 122 4.36 8.64 16.99
N GLU A 123 5.29 9.14 16.18
CA GLU A 123 6.30 8.32 15.50
C GLU A 123 7.11 7.49 16.51
N GLY A 124 7.62 8.12 17.57
CA GLY A 124 8.38 7.43 18.61
C GLY A 124 7.56 6.35 19.34
N MET A 125 6.28 6.60 19.59
CA MET A 125 5.37 5.64 20.20
C MET A 125 5.16 4.42 19.28
N LEU A 126 4.91 4.64 18.00
CA LEU A 126 4.70 3.55 17.04
C LEU A 126 6.00 2.76 16.79
N ALA A 127 7.13 3.45 16.67
CA ALA A 127 8.45 2.80 16.53
C ALA A 127 8.81 1.90 17.72
N ALA A 128 8.31 2.23 18.93
CA ALA A 128 8.54 1.42 20.13
C ALA A 128 7.86 0.02 20.07
N THR A 129 6.95 -0.21 19.14
CA THR A 129 6.39 -1.55 18.89
C THR A 129 7.43 -2.52 18.32
N GLY A 130 8.49 -2.00 17.67
CA GLY A 130 9.50 -2.80 16.97
C GLY A 130 9.01 -3.34 15.62
N ASP A 131 7.78 -3.05 15.22
CA ASP A 131 7.22 -3.46 13.94
C ASP A 131 7.54 -2.41 12.86
N LYS A 132 8.32 -2.83 11.85
CA LYS A 132 8.72 -1.97 10.72
C LYS A 132 7.56 -1.54 9.81
N HIS A 133 6.40 -2.19 9.94
CA HIS A 133 5.21 -1.91 9.14
C HIS A 133 4.19 -1.03 9.86
N THR A 134 4.38 -0.78 11.16
CA THR A 134 3.57 0.14 11.95
C THR A 134 4.24 1.52 11.96
N SER A 135 3.55 2.53 11.43
CA SER A 135 4.11 3.88 11.26
C SER A 135 3.05 4.97 11.31
N TYR A 136 3.48 6.19 11.59
CA TYR A 136 2.72 7.40 11.40
C TYR A 136 2.99 7.95 9.99
N MET A 137 1.98 8.54 9.38
CA MET A 137 2.05 9.30 8.14
C MET A 137 1.47 10.68 8.40
N ASP A 138 2.22 11.73 8.09
CA ASP A 138 1.70 13.08 8.19
C ASP A 138 0.57 13.32 7.16
N PRO A 139 -0.19 14.45 7.22
CA PRO A 139 -1.32 14.66 6.32
C PRO A 139 -0.97 14.55 4.84
N HIS A 140 0.23 15.00 4.44
CA HIS A 140 0.67 14.95 3.05
C HIS A 140 1.06 13.52 2.64
N GLU A 141 1.83 12.84 3.48
CA GLU A 141 2.22 11.43 3.26
C GLU A 141 0.99 10.52 3.21
N TYR A 142 0.02 10.76 4.10
CA TYR A 142 -1.21 9.99 4.16
C TYR A 142 -2.09 10.20 2.93
N GLU A 143 -2.22 11.45 2.44
CA GLU A 143 -2.94 11.75 1.20
C GLU A 143 -2.27 11.09 -0.02
N GLN A 144 -0.93 11.17 -0.11
CA GLN A 144 -0.19 10.52 -1.20
C GLN A 144 -0.36 9.00 -1.18
N ALA A 145 -0.19 8.38 -0.03
CA ALA A 145 -0.31 6.94 0.11
C ALA A 145 -1.74 6.44 -0.24
N ASN A 146 -2.77 7.19 0.13
CA ASN A 146 -4.14 6.90 -0.29
C ASN A 146 -4.32 7.04 -1.81
N ALA A 147 -3.78 8.09 -2.42
CA ALA A 147 -3.86 8.30 -3.87
C ALA A 147 -3.16 7.18 -4.66
N GLU A 148 -2.02 6.69 -4.19
CA GLU A 148 -1.32 5.54 -4.76
C GLU A 148 -2.18 4.26 -4.69
N MET A 149 -2.85 4.03 -3.57
CA MET A 149 -3.76 2.90 -3.38
C MET A 149 -5.02 3.02 -4.27
N GLU A 150 -5.48 4.23 -4.57
CA GLU A 150 -6.54 4.51 -5.54
C GLU A 150 -6.06 4.38 -7.01
N GLY A 151 -4.78 4.11 -7.23
CA GLY A 151 -4.18 3.91 -8.56
C GLY A 151 -3.97 5.19 -9.34
N SER A 152 -3.79 6.28 -8.63
CA SER A 152 -3.41 7.56 -9.20
C SER A 152 -2.32 8.22 -8.36
N TYR A 153 -1.47 9.00 -8.97
CA TYR A 153 -0.61 9.92 -8.26
C TYR A 153 -0.60 11.28 -8.94
N THR A 154 -0.27 12.30 -8.19
CA THR A 154 -0.23 13.65 -8.73
C THR A 154 1.22 14.09 -8.93
N GLY A 155 1.61 14.40 -10.16
CA GLY A 155 2.97 14.76 -10.47
C GLY A 155 3.17 15.21 -11.91
N ILE A 156 4.44 15.09 -12.37
CA ILE A 156 4.88 15.55 -13.70
C ILE A 156 5.09 14.41 -14.71
N ARG A 157 5.20 13.17 -14.26
CA ARG A 157 5.37 11.94 -15.06
C ARG A 157 6.62 11.93 -15.94
N ALA A 158 7.76 11.67 -15.32
CA ALA A 158 9.03 11.46 -15.98
C ALA A 158 9.79 10.30 -15.33
N TRP A 159 10.56 9.57 -16.13
CA TRP A 159 11.56 8.64 -15.62
C TRP A 159 12.74 9.42 -15.10
N VAL A 160 13.26 9.09 -13.92
CA VAL A 160 14.41 9.76 -13.35
C VAL A 160 15.45 8.78 -12.80
N ASN A 161 16.66 9.26 -12.67
CA ASN A 161 17.75 8.61 -11.95
C ASN A 161 18.05 9.42 -10.68
N THR A 162 18.03 8.76 -9.53
CA THR A 162 18.26 9.35 -8.20
C THR A 162 19.59 8.94 -7.58
N THR A 163 20.41 8.15 -8.29
CA THR A 163 21.66 7.59 -7.74
C THR A 163 22.84 8.54 -7.77
N GLY A 164 22.73 9.71 -8.41
CA GLY A 164 23.76 10.75 -8.49
C GLY A 164 23.62 11.83 -7.42
N ASP A 165 24.46 12.87 -7.54
CA ASP A 165 24.38 14.06 -6.66
C ASP A 165 23.11 14.90 -6.88
N TYR A 166 22.41 14.67 -7.96
CA TYR A 166 21.18 15.34 -8.38
C TYR A 166 20.23 14.35 -9.04
N VAL A 167 18.95 14.68 -9.03
CA VAL A 167 17.96 13.97 -9.84
C VAL A 167 18.15 14.28 -11.31
N GLU A 168 18.34 13.25 -12.13
CA GLU A 168 18.45 13.35 -13.59
C GLU A 168 17.19 12.84 -14.26
N ILE A 169 16.64 13.58 -15.21
CA ILE A 169 15.53 13.13 -16.06
C ILE A 169 16.06 12.11 -17.07
N VAL A 170 15.67 10.86 -16.91
CA VAL A 170 15.99 9.79 -17.87
C VAL A 170 15.14 9.96 -19.13
N SER A 171 13.83 10.16 -18.98
CA SER A 171 12.91 10.46 -20.08
C SER A 171 11.60 11.01 -19.55
N PRO A 172 11.06 12.11 -20.08
CA PRO A 172 9.66 12.45 -19.89
C PRO A 172 8.79 11.40 -20.60
N MET A 173 7.65 11.07 -20.02
CA MET A 173 6.71 10.13 -20.63
C MET A 173 5.81 10.83 -21.65
N LYS A 174 5.44 10.12 -22.70
CA LYS A 174 4.60 10.67 -23.78
C LYS A 174 3.24 11.17 -23.22
N GLY A 175 2.86 12.38 -23.60
CA GLY A 175 1.62 13.04 -23.17
C GLY A 175 1.63 13.50 -21.71
N SER A 176 2.80 13.53 -21.09
CA SER A 176 2.97 13.94 -19.68
C SER A 176 3.14 15.45 -19.51
N PRO A 177 2.83 16.00 -18.30
CA PRO A 177 3.17 17.38 -17.99
C PRO A 177 4.67 17.71 -18.18
N ALA A 178 5.55 16.74 -17.89
CA ALA A 178 6.99 16.89 -18.09
C ALA A 178 7.35 17.06 -19.58
N GLU A 179 6.76 16.25 -20.47
CA GLU A 179 6.97 16.36 -21.92
C GLU A 179 6.43 17.69 -22.48
N GLU A 180 5.20 18.05 -22.09
CA GLU A 180 4.54 19.30 -22.50
C GLU A 180 5.32 20.54 -22.06
N ALA A 181 5.95 20.49 -20.88
CA ALA A 181 6.80 21.54 -20.37
C ALA A 181 8.20 21.58 -21.03
N GLY A 182 8.53 20.60 -21.87
CA GLY A 182 9.76 20.57 -22.64
C GLY A 182 10.98 20.01 -21.90
N LEU A 183 10.77 19.22 -20.83
CA LEU A 183 11.86 18.43 -20.24
C LEU A 183 12.41 17.44 -21.26
N LYS A 184 13.70 17.15 -21.14
CA LYS A 184 14.42 16.26 -22.06
C LYS A 184 15.26 15.24 -21.28
N PRO A 185 15.61 14.12 -21.91
CA PRO A 185 16.61 13.20 -21.36
C PRO A 185 17.91 13.93 -21.01
N LYS A 186 18.49 13.57 -19.87
CA LYS A 186 19.72 14.15 -19.27
C LYS A 186 19.54 15.56 -18.69
N ASP A 187 18.36 16.08 -18.56
CA ASP A 187 18.10 17.27 -17.75
C ASP A 187 18.40 16.97 -16.28
N ILE A 188 19.10 17.86 -15.61
CA ILE A 188 19.46 17.71 -14.19
C ILE A 188 18.67 18.73 -13.38
N VAL A 189 17.94 18.26 -12.39
CA VAL A 189 17.15 19.10 -11.48
C VAL A 189 18.07 19.63 -10.38
N ILE A 190 18.42 20.92 -10.44
CA ILE A 190 19.31 21.56 -9.48
C ILE A 190 18.58 22.38 -8.42
N ALA A 191 17.30 22.75 -8.64
CA ALA A 191 16.44 23.32 -7.62
C ALA A 191 14.96 22.98 -7.89
N VAL A 192 14.16 22.94 -6.82
CA VAL A 192 12.70 22.78 -6.87
C VAL A 192 12.06 23.94 -6.12
N ASN A 193 11.18 24.69 -6.79
CA ASN A 193 10.54 25.91 -6.27
C ASN A 193 11.55 26.91 -5.68
N GLY A 194 12.72 27.04 -6.33
CA GLY A 194 13.80 27.92 -5.91
C GLY A 194 14.66 27.40 -4.74
N LYS A 195 14.36 26.20 -4.21
CA LYS A 195 15.17 25.55 -3.18
C LYS A 195 16.22 24.66 -3.86
N ASP A 196 17.50 24.93 -3.59
CA ASP A 196 18.64 24.16 -4.07
C ASP A 196 18.56 22.70 -3.61
N THR A 197 18.81 21.76 -4.51
CA THR A 197 18.79 20.32 -4.25
C THR A 197 20.17 19.71 -4.01
N THR A 198 21.23 20.51 -4.00
CA THR A 198 22.61 20.05 -3.79
C THR A 198 22.74 19.29 -2.46
N GLY A 199 23.22 18.05 -2.51
CA GLY A 199 23.41 17.21 -1.34
C GLY A 199 22.13 16.72 -0.67
N THR A 200 20.97 16.95 -1.30
CA THR A 200 19.68 16.40 -0.86
C THR A 200 19.50 15.02 -1.47
N ALA A 201 19.08 14.03 -0.68
CA ALA A 201 18.79 12.70 -1.17
C ALA A 201 17.74 12.74 -2.29
N GLY A 202 17.92 11.94 -3.33
CA GLY A 202 17.09 12.02 -4.53
C GLY A 202 15.60 11.74 -4.30
N ASP A 203 15.28 10.88 -3.35
CA ASP A 203 13.90 10.60 -2.88
C ASP A 203 13.23 11.84 -2.25
N ILE A 204 13.96 12.61 -1.45
CA ILE A 204 13.47 13.88 -0.86
C ILE A 204 13.24 14.92 -1.96
N VAL A 205 14.13 14.96 -2.97
CA VAL A 205 13.94 15.86 -4.13
C VAL A 205 12.67 15.47 -4.89
N LEU A 206 12.44 14.16 -5.10
CA LEU A 206 11.23 13.67 -5.77
C LEU A 206 9.96 14.05 -5.02
N GLN A 207 9.95 13.86 -3.70
CA GLN A 207 8.80 14.27 -2.88
C GLN A 207 8.49 15.77 -3.02
N SER A 208 9.52 16.61 -3.17
CA SER A 208 9.32 18.05 -3.38
C SER A 208 8.78 18.41 -4.76
N ILE A 209 8.93 17.51 -5.76
CA ILE A 209 8.35 17.65 -7.09
C ILE A 209 6.87 17.25 -7.11
N LEU A 210 6.49 16.27 -6.30
CA LEU A 210 5.09 15.85 -6.13
C LEU A 210 4.28 16.96 -5.45
N GLY A 211 2.96 16.82 -5.43
CA GLY A 211 2.04 17.77 -4.77
C GLY A 211 0.68 17.84 -5.50
N PRO A 212 -0.28 18.63 -5.01
CA PRO A 212 -1.65 18.65 -5.50
C PRO A 212 -1.80 18.90 -7.00
N ALA A 213 -2.78 18.23 -7.63
CA ALA A 213 -3.12 18.45 -9.03
C ALA A 213 -3.56 19.91 -9.27
N GLY A 214 -3.13 20.48 -10.40
CA GLY A 214 -3.42 21.85 -10.77
C GLY A 214 -2.42 22.86 -10.21
N GLU A 215 -1.60 22.51 -9.24
CA GLU A 215 -0.52 23.36 -8.75
C GLU A 215 0.69 23.32 -9.67
N VAL A 216 1.43 24.43 -9.71
CA VAL A 216 2.66 24.54 -10.49
C VAL A 216 3.87 24.21 -9.64
N VAL A 217 4.73 23.31 -10.11
CA VAL A 217 6.10 23.17 -9.61
C VAL A 217 7.06 23.84 -10.56
N VAL A 218 8.01 24.57 -10.04
CA VAL A 218 9.09 25.20 -10.82
C VAL A 218 10.36 24.39 -10.60
N LEU A 219 10.86 23.78 -11.68
CA LEU A 219 12.14 23.07 -11.66
C LEU A 219 13.22 23.95 -12.30
N THR A 220 14.30 24.22 -11.57
CA THR A 220 15.50 24.80 -12.18
C THR A 220 16.31 23.66 -12.77
N ILE A 221 16.43 23.66 -14.08
CA ILE A 221 17.06 22.61 -14.88
C ILE A 221 18.44 23.08 -15.36
N ARG A 222 19.40 22.15 -15.27
CA ARG A 222 20.69 22.28 -15.96
C ARG A 222 20.70 21.32 -17.13
N ARG A 223 20.81 21.87 -18.38
CA ARG A 223 20.89 21.13 -19.63
C ARG A 223 22.22 21.48 -20.32
N GLY A 224 23.22 20.64 -20.19
CA GLY A 224 24.59 20.97 -20.55
C GLY A 224 25.08 22.16 -19.72
N ASP A 225 25.44 23.27 -20.40
CA ASP A 225 25.91 24.51 -19.75
C ASP A 225 24.77 25.54 -19.48
N GLU A 226 23.56 25.26 -19.94
CA GLU A 226 22.43 26.16 -19.77
C GLU A 226 21.67 25.84 -18.47
N ILE A 227 21.29 26.91 -17.75
CA ILE A 227 20.42 26.83 -16.56
C ILE A 227 19.19 27.67 -16.81
N PHE A 228 18.00 27.08 -16.63
CA PHE A 228 16.73 27.75 -16.84
C PHE A 228 15.63 27.12 -15.98
N ASP A 229 14.57 27.88 -15.74
CA ASP A 229 13.41 27.40 -15.01
C ASP A 229 12.35 26.81 -15.94
N VAL A 230 11.77 25.70 -15.53
CA VAL A 230 10.64 25.03 -16.19
C VAL A 230 9.47 24.97 -15.22
N SER A 231 8.38 25.62 -15.57
CA SER A 231 7.13 25.58 -14.80
C SER A 231 6.26 24.44 -15.30
N ILE A 232 5.87 23.52 -14.43
CA ILE A 232 5.10 22.33 -14.78
C ILE A 232 3.86 22.28 -13.91
N THR A 233 2.68 22.27 -14.55
CA THR A 233 1.43 22.06 -13.83
C THR A 233 1.25 20.58 -13.54
N ARG A 234 1.18 20.21 -12.27
CA ARG A 234 0.96 18.83 -11.85
C ARG A 234 -0.42 18.35 -12.31
N ARG A 235 -0.51 17.10 -12.73
CA ARG A 235 -1.79 16.45 -13.06
C ARG A 235 -1.93 15.14 -12.33
N VAL A 236 -3.19 14.70 -12.15
CA VAL A 236 -3.48 13.32 -11.78
C VAL A 236 -2.99 12.42 -12.91
N ILE A 237 -2.20 11.44 -12.56
CA ILE A 237 -1.60 10.49 -13.48
C ILE A 237 -2.17 9.12 -13.14
N GLU A 238 -2.90 8.52 -14.06
CA GLU A 238 -3.32 7.14 -13.94
C GLU A 238 -2.12 6.22 -14.16
N ILE A 239 -1.89 5.33 -13.21
CA ILE A 239 -0.87 4.29 -13.31
C ILE A 239 -1.50 3.14 -14.10
N PRO A 240 -0.86 2.62 -15.17
CA PRO A 240 -1.28 1.34 -15.75
C PRO A 240 -1.24 0.28 -14.66
N VAL A 241 -2.36 -0.41 -14.46
CA VAL A 241 -2.49 -1.45 -13.44
C VAL A 241 -2.18 -2.81 -14.03
N VAL A 242 -2.57 -3.01 -15.30
CA VAL A 242 -2.45 -4.27 -16.02
C VAL A 242 -1.99 -4.01 -17.44
N ASP A 243 -0.97 -4.73 -17.88
CA ASP A 243 -0.66 -4.93 -19.29
C ASP A 243 -0.95 -6.38 -19.67
N TYR A 244 -1.47 -6.60 -20.89
CA TYR A 244 -1.74 -7.95 -21.34
C TYR A 244 -1.63 -8.08 -22.85
N GLU A 245 -1.22 -9.25 -23.28
CA GLU A 245 -1.10 -9.58 -24.72
C GLU A 245 -1.17 -11.09 -24.94
N MET A 246 -1.37 -11.47 -26.21
CA MET A 246 -1.16 -12.83 -26.65
C MET A 246 0.24 -12.96 -27.22
N LEU A 247 1.11 -13.73 -26.54
CA LEU A 247 2.47 -14.00 -26.98
C LEU A 247 2.52 -15.00 -28.13
N GLU A 248 3.69 -15.11 -28.79
CA GLU A 248 3.93 -16.15 -29.78
C GLU A 248 3.73 -17.55 -29.18
N GLY A 249 3.04 -18.44 -29.92
CA GLY A 249 2.75 -19.79 -29.48
C GLY A 249 1.40 -19.94 -28.77
N ASP A 250 0.53 -18.95 -28.87
CA ASP A 250 -0.82 -18.90 -28.27
C ASP A 250 -0.76 -18.94 -26.72
N ILE A 251 0.13 -18.19 -26.13
CA ILE A 251 0.29 -18.06 -24.68
C ILE A 251 -0.23 -16.69 -24.26
N ALA A 252 -1.24 -16.66 -23.38
CA ALA A 252 -1.74 -15.42 -22.77
C ALA A 252 -0.73 -14.91 -21.74
N TYR A 253 -0.48 -13.61 -21.74
CA TYR A 253 0.38 -12.92 -20.79
C TYR A 253 -0.41 -11.79 -20.14
N ILE A 254 -0.37 -11.71 -18.82
CA ILE A 254 -0.96 -10.63 -18.03
C ILE A 254 0.06 -10.21 -16.98
N ALA A 255 0.51 -8.95 -17.01
CA ALA A 255 1.32 -8.34 -15.97
C ALA A 255 0.42 -7.46 -15.10
N LEU A 256 0.45 -7.68 -13.80
CA LEU A 256 -0.24 -6.87 -12.81
C LEU A 256 0.79 -6.11 -11.98
N TYR A 257 0.72 -4.78 -12.00
CA TYR A 257 1.72 -3.91 -11.36
C TYR A 257 1.36 -3.48 -9.94
N THR A 258 0.07 -3.45 -9.59
CA THR A 258 -0.40 -3.07 -8.25
C THR A 258 -1.82 -3.58 -7.99
N PHE A 259 -2.16 -3.87 -6.74
CA PHE A 259 -3.49 -4.31 -6.32
C PHE A 259 -4.32 -3.12 -5.80
N ASN A 260 -4.63 -2.17 -6.68
CA ASN A 260 -5.45 -1.01 -6.37
C ASN A 260 -6.94 -1.23 -6.71
N ASP A 261 -7.78 -0.19 -6.57
CA ASP A 261 -9.22 -0.24 -6.84
C ASP A 261 -9.59 -0.67 -8.27
N LYS A 262 -8.68 -0.49 -9.25
CA LYS A 262 -8.90 -0.84 -10.66
C LYS A 262 -8.40 -2.23 -11.01
N ALA A 263 -7.59 -2.86 -10.15
CA ALA A 263 -6.90 -4.12 -10.47
C ALA A 263 -7.86 -5.25 -10.81
N VAL A 264 -8.91 -5.43 -10.00
CA VAL A 264 -9.91 -6.50 -10.17
C VAL A 264 -10.60 -6.37 -11.53
N GLU A 265 -11.10 -5.18 -11.85
CA GLU A 265 -11.77 -4.92 -13.14
C GLU A 265 -10.83 -5.12 -14.32
N GLN A 266 -9.59 -4.62 -14.24
CA GLN A 266 -8.67 -4.69 -15.36
C GLN A 266 -8.14 -6.12 -15.62
N VAL A 267 -7.89 -6.92 -14.56
CA VAL A 267 -7.54 -8.33 -14.72
C VAL A 267 -8.72 -9.11 -15.31
N ALA A 268 -9.94 -8.89 -14.84
CA ALA A 268 -11.14 -9.50 -15.40
C ALA A 268 -11.32 -9.16 -16.88
N ASN A 269 -11.11 -7.90 -17.28
CA ASN A 269 -11.17 -7.47 -18.68
C ASN A 269 -10.11 -8.15 -19.53
N ALA A 270 -8.86 -8.24 -19.04
CA ALA A 270 -7.78 -8.94 -19.72
C ALA A 270 -8.12 -10.42 -19.94
N LEU A 271 -8.64 -11.11 -18.92
CA LEU A 271 -9.07 -12.49 -19.02
C LEU A 271 -10.23 -12.66 -20.00
N ASN A 272 -11.24 -11.79 -19.95
CA ASN A 272 -12.39 -11.82 -20.86
C ASN A 272 -11.99 -11.59 -22.33
N GLU A 273 -10.88 -10.89 -22.59
CA GLU A 273 -10.37 -10.68 -23.95
C GLU A 273 -9.45 -11.83 -24.41
N LEU A 274 -8.61 -12.37 -23.53
CA LEU A 274 -7.63 -13.39 -23.89
C LEU A 274 -8.22 -14.80 -23.90
N MET A 275 -9.07 -15.19 -22.94
CA MET A 275 -9.57 -16.57 -22.82
C MET A 275 -10.39 -17.05 -24.04
N PRO A 276 -11.24 -16.21 -24.70
CA PRO A 276 -11.94 -16.62 -25.92
C PRO A 276 -11.02 -16.97 -27.09
N GLN A 277 -9.76 -16.58 -27.04
CA GLN A 277 -8.75 -16.93 -28.05
C GLN A 277 -8.15 -18.34 -27.83
N ASN A 278 -8.59 -19.06 -26.79
CA ASN A 278 -8.18 -20.41 -26.42
C ASN A 278 -6.65 -20.58 -26.27
N PRO A 279 -6.01 -19.78 -25.34
CA PRO A 279 -4.59 -19.87 -25.13
C PRO A 279 -4.19 -21.25 -24.60
N LYS A 280 -3.00 -21.73 -24.99
CA LYS A 280 -2.41 -22.99 -24.50
C LYS A 280 -1.99 -22.90 -23.04
N GLY A 281 -1.73 -21.67 -22.57
CA GLY A 281 -1.32 -21.36 -21.20
C GLY A 281 -1.46 -19.88 -20.90
N LEU A 282 -1.42 -19.57 -19.61
CA LEU A 282 -1.45 -18.21 -19.07
C LEU A 282 -0.22 -17.96 -18.21
N ILE A 283 0.51 -16.90 -18.51
CA ILE A 283 1.56 -16.35 -17.66
C ILE A 283 0.98 -15.15 -16.91
N PHE A 284 0.94 -15.25 -15.59
CA PHE A 284 0.53 -14.14 -14.73
C PHE A 284 1.76 -13.56 -14.04
N ASP A 285 2.15 -12.36 -14.42
CA ASP A 285 3.39 -11.72 -13.96
C ASP A 285 3.11 -10.79 -12.77
N LEU A 286 3.65 -11.16 -11.62
CA LEU A 286 3.59 -10.41 -10.37
C LEU A 286 4.98 -9.90 -9.94
N ARG A 287 5.97 -9.96 -10.81
CA ARG A 287 7.32 -9.44 -10.50
C ARG A 287 7.26 -7.94 -10.24
N ASP A 288 8.05 -7.49 -9.26
CA ASP A 288 8.14 -6.09 -8.83
C ASP A 288 6.80 -5.46 -8.38
N ASN A 289 5.78 -6.28 -8.13
CA ASN A 289 4.50 -5.85 -7.61
C ASN A 289 4.50 -5.92 -6.07
N GLY A 290 4.64 -4.77 -5.42
CA GLY A 290 4.67 -4.65 -3.95
C GLY A 290 3.36 -4.97 -3.23
N GLY A 291 2.27 -5.29 -3.96
CA GLY A 291 0.97 -5.64 -3.41
C GLY A 291 -0.06 -4.53 -3.55
N GLY A 292 -0.87 -4.35 -2.50
CA GLY A 292 -1.98 -3.41 -2.44
C GLY A 292 -3.12 -3.92 -1.58
N TYR A 293 -4.36 -3.72 -2.02
CA TYR A 293 -5.55 -4.09 -1.26
C TYR A 293 -5.73 -5.60 -1.10
N LEU A 294 -6.05 -6.02 0.13
CA LEU A 294 -6.34 -7.42 0.46
C LEU A 294 -7.53 -7.96 -0.34
N TYR A 295 -8.62 -7.19 -0.43
CA TYR A 295 -9.80 -7.60 -1.18
C TYR A 295 -9.47 -7.84 -2.67
N ALA A 296 -8.58 -7.01 -3.26
CA ALA A 296 -8.20 -7.20 -4.66
C ALA A 296 -7.41 -8.50 -4.86
N ALA A 297 -6.56 -8.90 -3.89
CA ALA A 297 -5.89 -10.19 -3.93
C ALA A 297 -6.87 -11.36 -3.82
N ILE A 298 -7.89 -11.25 -2.97
CA ILE A 298 -8.94 -12.27 -2.80
C ILE A 298 -9.73 -12.42 -4.10
N ASP A 299 -10.24 -11.32 -4.65
CA ASP A 299 -11.07 -11.31 -5.86
C ASP A 299 -10.28 -11.81 -7.09
N ILE A 300 -9.03 -11.37 -7.24
CA ILE A 300 -8.17 -11.84 -8.35
C ILE A 300 -7.84 -13.33 -8.19
N SER A 301 -7.56 -13.81 -6.97
CA SER A 301 -7.35 -15.25 -6.74
C SER A 301 -8.59 -16.06 -7.10
N ALA A 302 -9.78 -15.58 -6.80
CA ALA A 302 -11.06 -16.23 -7.11
C ALA A 302 -11.33 -16.31 -8.63
N MET A 303 -10.72 -15.44 -9.46
CA MET A 303 -10.82 -15.57 -10.93
C MET A 303 -10.16 -16.84 -11.47
N PHE A 304 -9.23 -17.45 -10.73
CA PHE A 304 -8.46 -18.62 -11.11
C PHE A 304 -8.77 -19.88 -10.29
N ILE A 305 -9.34 -19.71 -9.10
CA ILE A 305 -9.67 -20.79 -8.15
C ILE A 305 -11.19 -20.89 -8.05
N GLU A 306 -11.76 -22.04 -8.45
CA GLU A 306 -13.22 -22.22 -8.44
C GLU A 306 -13.76 -22.42 -7.01
N ASP A 307 -13.09 -23.24 -6.21
CA ASP A 307 -13.41 -23.45 -4.78
C ASP A 307 -12.13 -23.74 -3.99
N GLY A 308 -12.02 -23.16 -2.84
CA GLY A 308 -10.88 -23.38 -1.95
C GLY A 308 -10.59 -22.19 -1.06
N VAL A 309 -9.69 -22.38 -0.09
CA VAL A 309 -9.20 -21.30 0.74
C VAL A 309 -8.19 -20.48 -0.06
N ILE A 310 -8.28 -19.15 0.03
CA ILE A 310 -7.31 -18.22 -0.56
C ILE A 310 -6.27 -17.86 0.50
N LEU A 311 -6.71 -17.49 1.70
CA LEU A 311 -5.84 -17.22 2.84
C LEU A 311 -6.58 -17.36 4.17
N TYR A 312 -5.81 -17.40 5.25
CA TYR A 312 -6.29 -17.15 6.61
C TYR A 312 -5.69 -15.85 7.13
N GLU A 313 -6.49 -15.08 7.85
CA GLU A 313 -6.05 -13.89 8.59
C GLU A 313 -6.13 -14.20 10.09
N GLU A 314 -5.00 -14.13 10.80
CA GLU A 314 -4.89 -14.47 12.23
C GLU A 314 -4.58 -13.21 13.03
N TYR A 315 -5.47 -12.89 13.97
CA TYR A 315 -5.39 -11.71 14.83
C TYR A 315 -4.60 -11.96 16.11
N GLY A 316 -4.22 -10.88 16.79
CA GLY A 316 -3.44 -10.94 18.02
C GLY A 316 -4.11 -11.67 19.21
N ASP A 317 -5.43 -11.81 19.19
CA ASP A 317 -6.21 -12.56 20.19
C ASP A 317 -6.34 -14.07 19.87
N GLY A 318 -5.74 -14.50 18.73
CA GLY A 318 -5.79 -15.89 18.25
C GLY A 318 -7.06 -16.22 17.44
N THR A 319 -7.96 -15.27 17.20
CA THR A 319 -9.06 -15.46 16.26
C THR A 319 -8.53 -15.50 14.84
N ARG A 320 -9.29 -16.17 13.95
CA ARG A 320 -8.88 -16.37 12.56
C ARG A 320 -10.07 -16.20 11.63
N ASP A 321 -9.88 -15.36 10.60
CA ASP A 321 -10.79 -15.27 9.47
C ASP A 321 -10.29 -16.16 8.33
N THR A 322 -11.23 -16.69 7.55
CA THR A 322 -10.95 -17.56 6.41
C THR A 322 -11.56 -16.98 5.16
N TYR A 323 -10.73 -16.66 4.18
CA TYR A 323 -11.16 -16.16 2.88
C TYR A 323 -11.11 -17.27 1.85
N ARG A 324 -12.19 -17.41 1.08
CA ARG A 324 -12.38 -18.50 0.11
C ARG A 324 -12.80 -17.95 -1.25
N ALA A 325 -12.50 -18.70 -2.29
CA ALA A 325 -13.11 -18.49 -3.60
C ALA A 325 -14.61 -18.83 -3.53
N ASP A 326 -15.42 -18.11 -4.28
CA ASP A 326 -16.90 -18.12 -4.24
C ASP A 326 -17.56 -18.89 -5.41
N GLY A 327 -16.76 -19.48 -6.32
CA GLY A 327 -17.26 -20.29 -7.42
C GLY A 327 -17.46 -19.57 -8.74
N ASP A 328 -17.10 -18.28 -8.84
CA ASP A 328 -17.26 -17.46 -10.05
C ASP A 328 -15.94 -17.28 -10.84
N ALA A 329 -15.13 -18.36 -10.93
CA ALA A 329 -13.84 -18.30 -11.60
C ALA A 329 -13.97 -18.06 -13.11
N ILE A 330 -13.17 -17.10 -13.63
CA ILE A 330 -13.16 -16.73 -15.06
C ILE A 330 -12.26 -17.70 -15.87
N ALA A 331 -11.13 -18.10 -15.30
CA ALA A 331 -10.12 -18.91 -15.98
C ALA A 331 -9.63 -20.08 -15.10
N PRO A 332 -10.52 -20.98 -14.63
CA PRO A 332 -10.15 -22.06 -13.71
C PRO A 332 -9.28 -23.15 -14.36
N ASP A 333 -9.46 -23.40 -15.65
CA ASP A 333 -8.93 -24.59 -16.32
C ASP A 333 -7.70 -24.32 -17.20
N VAL A 334 -7.42 -23.08 -17.58
CA VAL A 334 -6.26 -22.76 -18.43
C VAL A 334 -4.96 -23.12 -17.71
N PRO A 335 -4.03 -23.89 -18.33
CA PRO A 335 -2.72 -24.13 -17.73
C PRO A 335 -2.05 -22.80 -17.38
N MET A 336 -1.50 -22.67 -16.15
CA MET A 336 -1.06 -21.38 -15.64
C MET A 336 0.28 -21.47 -14.92
N VAL A 337 1.11 -20.44 -15.10
CA VAL A 337 2.29 -20.18 -14.29
C VAL A 337 2.23 -18.73 -13.76
N VAL A 338 2.87 -18.49 -12.62
CA VAL A 338 3.00 -17.17 -12.04
C VAL A 338 4.48 -16.80 -11.95
N LEU A 339 4.83 -15.62 -12.45
CA LEU A 339 6.17 -15.07 -12.29
C LEU A 339 6.24 -14.26 -11.00
N ILE A 340 7.26 -14.53 -10.19
CA ILE A 340 7.56 -13.82 -8.94
C ILE A 340 9.04 -13.50 -8.82
N ASN A 341 9.36 -12.45 -8.05
CA ASN A 341 10.73 -12.10 -7.68
C ASN A 341 10.78 -11.44 -6.28
N GLY A 342 11.94 -10.99 -5.85
CA GLY A 342 12.12 -10.28 -4.58
C GLY A 342 11.32 -9.00 -4.41
N GLY A 343 10.74 -8.44 -5.48
CA GLY A 343 9.82 -7.30 -5.46
C GLY A 343 8.34 -7.70 -5.32
N SER A 344 8.02 -8.98 -5.47
CA SER A 344 6.66 -9.51 -5.26
C SER A 344 6.35 -9.58 -3.77
N ALA A 345 5.42 -8.75 -3.27
CA ALA A 345 5.13 -8.65 -1.84
C ALA A 345 3.63 -8.58 -1.53
N SER A 346 3.26 -8.95 -0.29
CA SER A 346 1.91 -8.70 0.28
C SER A 346 0.79 -9.33 -0.56
N ALA A 347 -0.11 -8.54 -1.18
CA ALA A 347 -1.20 -9.02 -2.03
C ALA A 347 -0.71 -9.93 -3.18
N SER A 348 0.46 -9.63 -3.76
CA SER A 348 1.10 -10.48 -4.77
C SER A 348 1.43 -11.86 -4.20
N GLU A 349 1.92 -11.90 -2.96
CA GLU A 349 2.25 -13.16 -2.29
C GLU A 349 1.00 -13.93 -1.87
N ILE A 350 -0.10 -13.23 -1.54
CA ILE A 350 -1.40 -13.86 -1.27
C ILE A 350 -1.88 -14.59 -2.51
N VAL A 351 -1.91 -13.93 -3.67
CA VAL A 351 -2.34 -14.55 -4.93
C VAL A 351 -1.40 -15.69 -5.34
N ALA A 352 -0.10 -15.45 -5.36
CA ALA A 352 0.88 -16.47 -5.74
C ALA A 352 0.82 -17.69 -4.81
N GLY A 353 0.76 -17.46 -3.49
CA GLY A 353 0.68 -18.52 -2.48
C GLY A 353 -0.64 -19.29 -2.54
N ALA A 354 -1.76 -18.63 -2.80
CA ALA A 354 -3.05 -19.27 -2.99
C ALA A 354 -3.02 -20.20 -4.23
N LEU A 355 -2.52 -19.70 -5.35
CA LEU A 355 -2.43 -20.46 -6.60
C LEU A 355 -1.45 -21.64 -6.48
N GLN A 356 -0.33 -21.48 -5.79
CA GLN A 356 0.63 -22.54 -5.54
C GLN A 356 0.05 -23.61 -4.61
N ASP A 357 -0.46 -23.23 -3.44
CA ASP A 357 -0.96 -24.16 -2.43
C ASP A 357 -2.19 -24.95 -2.89
N GLN A 358 -3.05 -24.34 -3.73
CA GLN A 358 -4.18 -25.02 -4.38
C GLN A 358 -3.75 -25.90 -5.57
N GLY A 359 -2.47 -25.89 -5.93
CA GLY A 359 -1.97 -26.62 -7.11
C GLY A 359 -2.48 -26.06 -8.44
N ARG A 360 -2.98 -24.83 -8.45
CA ARG A 360 -3.56 -24.16 -9.62
C ARG A 360 -2.50 -23.67 -10.59
N ALA A 361 -1.36 -23.19 -10.07
CA ALA A 361 -0.25 -22.71 -10.89
C ALA A 361 1.09 -23.10 -10.28
N LYS A 362 2.14 -23.12 -11.12
CA LYS A 362 3.53 -23.18 -10.70
C LYS A 362 4.11 -21.78 -10.62
N LEU A 363 4.89 -21.52 -9.56
CA LEU A 363 5.65 -20.29 -9.43
C LEU A 363 7.00 -20.44 -10.13
N ILE A 364 7.36 -19.44 -10.94
CA ILE A 364 8.65 -19.37 -11.65
C ILE A 364 9.33 -18.06 -11.31
N GLY A 365 10.62 -18.07 -11.08
CA GLY A 365 11.43 -16.87 -10.83
C GLY A 365 12.26 -16.96 -9.58
N GLU A 366 12.18 -15.97 -8.69
CA GLU A 366 12.96 -15.89 -7.47
C GLU A 366 12.06 -15.83 -6.24
N VAL A 367 12.65 -16.06 -5.05
CA VAL A 367 11.93 -15.99 -3.78
C VAL A 367 11.31 -14.61 -3.60
N SER A 368 10.04 -14.58 -3.19
CA SER A 368 9.30 -13.33 -2.96
C SER A 368 9.79 -12.58 -1.71
N TYR A 369 9.24 -11.38 -1.47
CA TYR A 369 9.69 -10.48 -0.42
C TYR A 369 9.50 -11.01 1.02
N GLY A 370 8.41 -11.70 1.31
CA GLY A 370 8.12 -12.22 2.65
C GLY A 370 7.38 -11.22 3.56
N LYS A 371 6.33 -10.55 3.06
CA LYS A 371 5.47 -9.70 3.87
C LYS A 371 4.24 -10.47 4.37
N GLY A 372 4.36 -11.15 5.50
CA GLY A 372 3.31 -11.97 6.10
C GLY A 372 2.37 -11.24 7.05
N SER A 373 2.21 -9.92 6.94
CA SER A 373 1.40 -9.10 7.86
C SER A 373 0.37 -8.25 7.12
N VAL A 374 -0.77 -8.00 7.81
CA VAL A 374 -1.86 -7.13 7.34
C VAL A 374 -1.87 -5.87 8.17
N GLN A 375 -1.97 -4.72 7.49
CA GLN A 375 -2.06 -3.42 8.14
C GLN A 375 -3.43 -2.80 7.94
N SER A 376 -3.89 -2.08 8.96
CA SER A 376 -5.00 -1.13 8.88
C SER A 376 -4.47 0.29 8.84
N TRP A 377 -5.09 1.12 8.02
CA TRP A 377 -4.83 2.55 7.94
C TRP A 377 -5.96 3.28 8.65
N ILE A 378 -5.62 4.15 9.58
CA ILE A 378 -6.56 4.80 10.48
C ILE A 378 -6.34 6.30 10.44
N ASP A 379 -7.37 7.05 10.07
CA ASP A 379 -7.36 8.52 10.06
C ASP A 379 -7.18 9.05 11.49
N LEU A 380 -6.34 10.05 11.66
CA LEU A 380 -6.24 10.79 12.91
C LEU A 380 -7.15 12.02 12.88
N SER A 381 -7.63 12.41 14.05
CA SER A 381 -8.49 13.59 14.23
C SER A 381 -7.83 14.88 13.72
N ASP A 382 -8.66 15.87 13.38
CA ASP A 382 -8.23 17.20 12.99
C ASP A 382 -7.28 17.25 11.79
N ASN A 383 -7.42 16.28 10.89
CA ASN A 383 -6.60 16.14 9.67
C ASN A 383 -5.08 16.08 9.98
N GLN A 384 -4.71 15.37 11.04
CA GLN A 384 -3.32 15.19 11.44
C GLN A 384 -2.65 13.98 10.76
N GLY A 385 -3.14 13.56 9.57
CA GLY A 385 -2.64 12.41 8.84
C GLY A 385 -3.25 11.10 9.33
N GLY A 386 -2.47 10.03 9.33
CA GLY A 386 -2.96 8.71 9.71
C GLY A 386 -1.88 7.83 10.34
N VAL A 387 -2.33 6.73 10.88
CA VAL A 387 -1.45 5.66 11.37
C VAL A 387 -1.72 4.38 10.59
N ARG A 388 -0.65 3.71 10.25
CA ARG A 388 -0.65 2.37 9.68
C ARG A 388 -0.26 1.41 10.77
N ILE A 389 -1.13 0.47 11.12
CA ILE A 389 -0.95 -0.45 12.23
C ILE A 389 -1.08 -1.89 11.75
N THR A 390 -0.12 -2.74 12.07
CA THR A 390 -0.24 -4.18 11.84
C THR A 390 -1.29 -4.76 12.79
N ILE A 391 -2.38 -5.28 12.19
CA ILE A 391 -3.54 -5.82 12.92
C ILE A 391 -3.59 -7.33 12.90
N ALA A 392 -3.02 -7.98 11.89
CA ALA A 392 -3.07 -9.42 11.72
C ALA A 392 -1.83 -9.97 10.98
N ARG A 393 -1.66 -11.27 11.04
CA ARG A 393 -0.79 -12.05 10.16
C ARG A 393 -1.64 -12.84 9.19
N TRP A 394 -1.18 -12.98 7.97
CA TRP A 394 -1.86 -13.86 7.04
C TRP A 394 -1.06 -15.15 6.81
N LEU A 395 -1.78 -16.22 6.51
CA LEU A 395 -1.24 -17.55 6.26
C LEU A 395 -1.73 -18.03 4.91
N THR A 396 -0.91 -18.79 4.20
CA THR A 396 -1.30 -19.43 2.95
C THR A 396 -2.41 -20.47 3.18
N PRO A 397 -3.09 -20.99 2.15
CA PRO A 397 -4.10 -22.05 2.29
C PRO A 397 -3.61 -23.25 3.12
N ASN A 398 -2.34 -23.63 2.99
CA ASN A 398 -1.72 -24.71 3.78
C ASN A 398 -1.38 -24.30 5.23
N GLY A 399 -1.67 -23.07 5.62
CA GLY A 399 -1.40 -22.55 6.96
C GLY A 399 0.05 -22.11 7.19
N ASN A 400 0.83 -21.89 6.14
CA ASN A 400 2.21 -21.46 6.24
C ASN A 400 2.31 -19.95 6.43
N GLN A 401 3.15 -19.50 7.36
CA GLN A 401 3.55 -18.11 7.51
C GLN A 401 4.78 -17.84 6.66
N ILE A 402 4.74 -16.75 5.88
CA ILE A 402 5.83 -16.39 4.95
C ILE A 402 6.66 -15.17 5.42
N ALA A 403 6.34 -14.62 6.58
CA ALA A 403 7.01 -13.42 7.09
C ALA A 403 8.54 -13.60 7.10
N GLU A 404 9.27 -12.70 6.45
CA GLU A 404 10.74 -12.69 6.31
C GLU A 404 11.35 -13.89 5.55
N ILE A 405 10.51 -14.81 5.06
CA ILE A 405 10.93 -16.00 4.31
C ILE A 405 10.60 -15.87 2.83
N GLY A 406 9.41 -15.35 2.52
CA GLY A 406 8.85 -15.31 1.17
C GLY A 406 8.30 -16.65 0.69
N LEU A 407 7.73 -16.63 -0.51
CA LEU A 407 7.32 -17.81 -1.25
C LEU A 407 8.50 -18.32 -2.08
N THR A 408 8.78 -19.59 -1.98
CA THR A 408 9.79 -20.25 -2.81
C THR A 408 9.16 -20.66 -4.15
N PRO A 409 9.72 -20.24 -5.31
CA PRO A 409 9.21 -20.66 -6.59
C PRO A 409 9.38 -22.17 -6.81
N ASP A 410 8.47 -22.81 -7.55
CA ASP A 410 8.59 -24.21 -7.95
C ASP A 410 9.75 -24.41 -8.94
N ILE A 411 10.01 -23.38 -9.76
CA ILE A 411 11.09 -23.35 -10.74
C ILE A 411 11.91 -22.08 -10.49
N GLU A 412 13.07 -22.25 -9.88
CA GLU A 412 13.98 -21.14 -9.62
C GLU A 412 14.72 -20.72 -10.89
N VAL A 413 14.54 -19.46 -11.26
CA VAL A 413 15.19 -18.85 -12.43
C VAL A 413 15.71 -17.47 -12.01
N PRO A 414 17.00 -17.34 -11.67
CA PRO A 414 17.57 -16.06 -11.34
C PRO A 414 17.67 -15.16 -12.58
N LEU A 415 17.39 -13.87 -12.39
CA LEU A 415 17.65 -12.84 -13.39
C LEU A 415 18.96 -12.15 -13.04
N THR A 416 20.01 -12.41 -13.84
CA THR A 416 21.34 -11.84 -13.56
C THR A 416 21.48 -10.42 -14.12
N GLU A 417 22.42 -9.63 -13.57
CA GLU A 417 22.73 -8.30 -14.09
C GLU A 417 23.14 -8.36 -15.59
N ALA A 418 23.85 -9.42 -15.99
CA ALA A 418 24.23 -9.63 -17.38
C ALA A 418 23.01 -9.90 -18.29
N ASP A 419 22.00 -10.64 -17.83
CA ASP A 419 20.75 -10.86 -18.57
C ASP A 419 20.00 -9.54 -18.75
N TYR A 420 19.92 -8.77 -17.68
CA TYR A 420 19.29 -7.44 -17.69
C TYR A 420 19.99 -6.47 -18.66
N GLU A 421 21.32 -6.39 -18.61
CA GLU A 421 22.11 -5.58 -19.55
C GLU A 421 21.99 -6.03 -21.00
N ALA A 422 21.80 -7.34 -21.23
CA ALA A 422 21.56 -7.90 -22.55
C ALA A 422 20.12 -7.73 -23.03
N GLY A 423 19.20 -7.26 -22.18
CA GLY A 423 17.76 -7.17 -22.48
C GLY A 423 17.09 -8.54 -22.62
N ILE A 424 17.60 -9.55 -21.92
CA ILE A 424 17.09 -10.92 -21.96
C ILE A 424 16.27 -11.18 -20.70
N ASP A 425 14.99 -11.45 -20.85
CA ASP A 425 14.13 -11.92 -19.75
C ASP A 425 14.15 -13.45 -19.66
N THR A 426 15.08 -13.97 -18.88
CA THR A 426 15.27 -15.41 -18.67
C THR A 426 14.08 -16.05 -17.97
N GLN A 427 13.39 -15.33 -17.08
CA GLN A 427 12.23 -15.79 -16.33
C GLN A 427 11.00 -15.90 -17.24
N LEU A 428 10.72 -14.88 -18.04
CA LEU A 428 9.64 -14.94 -19.04
C LEU A 428 9.91 -16.03 -20.08
N ASN A 429 11.16 -16.16 -20.54
CA ASN A 429 11.53 -17.25 -21.46
C ASN A 429 11.29 -18.62 -20.85
N ALA A 430 11.60 -18.84 -19.57
CA ALA A 430 11.33 -20.10 -18.86
C ALA A 430 9.83 -20.37 -18.75
N ALA A 431 9.01 -19.34 -18.50
CA ALA A 431 7.57 -19.45 -18.46
C ALA A 431 6.97 -19.84 -19.84
N ILE A 432 7.46 -19.24 -20.91
CA ILE A 432 7.07 -19.61 -22.29
C ILE A 432 7.48 -21.04 -22.61
N GLU A 433 8.67 -21.47 -22.22
CA GLU A 433 9.17 -22.85 -22.47
C GLU A 433 8.35 -23.89 -21.69
N TYR A 434 7.80 -23.54 -20.53
CA TYR A 434 6.95 -24.41 -19.71
C TYR A 434 5.70 -24.90 -20.48
N PHE A 435 5.19 -24.15 -21.44
CA PHE A 435 3.99 -24.47 -22.22
C PHE A 435 4.30 -25.13 -23.59
N LYS A 436 5.57 -25.36 -23.93
CA LYS A 436 5.96 -26.06 -25.16
C LYS A 436 6.02 -27.57 -24.97
#